data_671445b31bf9aee9c1377a61618aef07
#
_entry.id   671445b31bf9aee9c1377a61618aef07
#
_cell.length_a   1.000
_cell.length_b   1.000
_cell.length_c   1.000
_cell.angle_alpha   90.00
_cell.angle_beta   90.00
_cell.angle_gamma   90.00
#
_symmetry.space_group_name_H-M   'P 1'
#
loop_
_entity.id
_entity.type
_entity.pdbx_description
1 polymer ?
#
loop_
_entity_poly.entity_id
_entity_poly.type
_entity_poly.pdbx_seq_one_letter_code
_entity_poly.pdbx_strand_id
1 'polypeptide(L)'
;MSADAWTGTATGDVAGRCHRDAHGVPTLVAASLPELAYLQGWHVATERAWQVDCEHRRVTGMSAEVFGPPAVANDVAARQMDLDGAARQAFNALDDAEDRAWFTRFADGVNAGLDAGARRAPEFAAHGVKPLPFDPHTALALHLGYNVWLTNAPAALFRTLLAERFPALAAALISPRPDADGSNAWAVRVGAEGAPLVAADPHRLLELPGVYQQVRLVVEAERPRDRVDVVGLAFPGVPGVPHVGQSEHVAWVTTSAMVSSLEMVLEDAPEGPEVLDARTERVHVRGGDPVDVRVAHTPRGRLVDVPGAGPVSMRFPAWD
;
A
#
# COMPACT_ATOMS: atom_id res chain seq x y z
N MET A 1 27.33 15.23 -19.08
CA MET A 1 27.49 13.81 -18.73
C MET A 1 26.41 13.08 -19.50
N SER A 2 26.78 12.15 -20.37
CA SER A 2 25.84 11.40 -21.22
C SER A 2 24.89 10.62 -20.33
N ALA A 3 23.58 10.75 -20.61
CA ALA A 3 22.57 9.89 -20.02
C ALA A 3 22.89 8.46 -20.48
N ASP A 4 23.51 7.66 -19.63
CA ASP A 4 23.66 6.25 -19.87
C ASP A 4 22.25 5.64 -19.87
N ALA A 5 21.72 5.50 -21.08
CA ALA A 5 20.52 4.75 -21.33
C ALA A 5 20.80 3.30 -20.90
N TRP A 6 20.36 2.91 -19.72
CA TRP A 6 20.34 1.50 -19.35
C TRP A 6 19.26 0.83 -20.20
N THR A 7 19.67 0.33 -21.36
CA THR A 7 18.88 -0.57 -22.19
C THR A 7 19.04 -2.00 -21.65
N GLY A 8 18.56 -2.22 -20.45
CA GLY A 8 18.39 -3.58 -19.96
C GLY A 8 17.11 -4.12 -20.58
N THR A 9 17.23 -5.07 -21.51
CA THR A 9 16.14 -5.98 -21.81
C THR A 9 15.78 -6.65 -20.48
N ALA A 10 14.55 -6.47 -20.02
CA ALA A 10 14.04 -7.27 -18.91
C ALA A 10 14.30 -8.73 -19.27
N THR A 11 15.03 -9.45 -18.40
CA THR A 11 15.34 -10.86 -18.64
C THR A 11 14.05 -11.66 -18.55
N GLY A 12 13.51 -12.03 -19.71
CA GLY A 12 12.22 -12.71 -19.86
C GLY A 12 11.61 -12.32 -21.21
N ASP A 13 10.55 -12.97 -21.60
CA ASP A 13 9.85 -12.79 -22.88
C ASP A 13 9.14 -11.42 -23.05
N VAL A 14 9.46 -10.42 -22.20
CA VAL A 14 8.82 -9.10 -22.25
C VAL A 14 9.71 -8.09 -22.96
N ALA A 15 9.20 -7.61 -24.08
CA ALA A 15 9.81 -6.51 -24.83
C ALA A 15 9.46 -5.17 -24.18
N GLY A 16 10.42 -4.58 -23.45
CA GLY A 16 10.22 -3.27 -22.84
C GLY A 16 11.53 -2.52 -22.63
N ARG A 17 11.45 -1.22 -22.46
CA ARG A 17 12.60 -0.33 -22.27
C ARG A 17 12.46 0.45 -20.97
N CYS A 18 13.57 0.62 -20.26
CA CYS A 18 13.68 1.55 -19.17
C CYS A 18 14.81 2.55 -19.47
N HIS A 19 14.54 3.84 -19.38
CA HIS A 19 15.56 4.88 -19.44
C HIS A 19 15.32 5.90 -18.32
N ARG A 20 16.36 6.63 -17.94
CA ARG A 20 16.28 7.66 -16.90
C ARG A 20 16.56 9.03 -17.50
N ASP A 21 15.85 10.03 -17.01
CA ASP A 21 16.14 11.41 -17.34
C ASP A 21 17.36 11.94 -16.53
N ALA A 22 17.67 13.22 -16.71
CA ALA A 22 18.80 13.88 -16.02
C ALA A 22 18.64 13.94 -14.49
N HIS A 23 17.43 13.73 -13.97
CA HIS A 23 17.12 13.69 -12.54
C HIS A 23 17.03 12.26 -11.99
N GLY A 24 17.26 11.27 -12.86
CA GLY A 24 17.18 9.85 -12.49
C GLY A 24 15.75 9.29 -12.47
N VAL A 25 14.75 10.05 -12.89
CA VAL A 25 13.36 9.56 -12.96
C VAL A 25 13.24 8.53 -14.09
N PRO A 26 12.78 7.32 -13.78
CA PRO A 26 12.65 6.26 -14.78
C PRO A 26 11.43 6.49 -15.67
N THR A 27 11.62 6.22 -16.97
CA THR A 27 10.55 6.04 -17.95
C THR A 27 10.53 4.58 -18.37
N LEU A 28 9.40 3.93 -18.13
CA LEU A 28 9.14 2.54 -18.51
C LEU A 28 8.26 2.53 -19.75
N VAL A 29 8.72 1.87 -20.80
CA VAL A 29 8.03 1.84 -22.10
C VAL A 29 7.75 0.40 -22.50
N ALA A 30 6.50 0.09 -22.81
CA ALA A 30 6.05 -1.23 -23.24
C ALA A 30 5.07 -1.13 -24.42
N ALA A 31 4.76 -2.26 -25.05
CA ALA A 31 3.81 -2.34 -26.15
C ALA A 31 2.35 -2.54 -25.67
N SER A 32 2.17 -2.97 -24.41
CA SER A 32 0.85 -3.24 -23.82
C SER A 32 0.82 -2.94 -22.31
N LEU A 33 -0.38 -2.79 -21.76
CA LEU A 33 -0.58 -2.61 -20.31
C LEU A 33 -0.02 -3.77 -19.47
N PRO A 34 -0.24 -5.06 -19.80
CA PRO A 34 0.34 -6.16 -19.05
C PRO A 34 1.87 -6.16 -19.04
N GLU A 35 2.51 -5.83 -20.17
CA GLU A 35 3.97 -5.70 -20.24
C GLU A 35 4.47 -4.51 -19.44
N LEU A 36 3.74 -3.39 -19.46
CA LEU A 36 4.06 -2.22 -18.65
C LEU A 36 3.98 -2.54 -17.15
N ALA A 37 2.95 -3.30 -16.74
CA ALA A 37 2.81 -3.77 -15.35
C ALA A 37 4.01 -4.64 -14.94
N TYR A 38 4.43 -5.56 -15.78
CA TYR A 38 5.64 -6.37 -15.54
C TYR A 38 6.89 -5.49 -15.38
N LEU A 39 7.11 -4.53 -16.29
CA LEU A 39 8.26 -3.63 -16.21
C LEU A 39 8.25 -2.79 -14.93
N GLN A 40 7.07 -2.30 -14.51
CA GLN A 40 6.93 -1.53 -13.28
C GLN A 40 7.25 -2.40 -12.05
N GLY A 41 6.73 -3.64 -12.00
CA GLY A 41 7.04 -4.60 -10.95
C GLY A 41 8.53 -4.92 -10.88
N TRP A 42 9.14 -5.25 -12.03
CA TRP A 42 10.57 -5.50 -12.11
C TRP A 42 11.42 -4.30 -11.67
N HIS A 43 11.04 -3.11 -12.13
CA HIS A 43 11.74 -1.87 -11.79
C HIS A 43 11.68 -1.60 -10.27
N VAL A 44 10.49 -1.65 -9.68
CA VAL A 44 10.34 -1.38 -8.25
C VAL A 44 11.10 -2.39 -7.41
N ALA A 45 11.08 -3.67 -7.79
CA ALA A 45 11.82 -4.71 -7.07
C ALA A 45 13.34 -4.53 -7.19
N THR A 46 13.86 -4.09 -8.34
CA THR A 46 15.31 -3.85 -8.50
C THR A 46 15.82 -2.63 -7.75
N GLU A 47 14.97 -1.62 -7.51
CA GLU A 47 15.36 -0.33 -6.90
C GLU A 47 14.95 -0.21 -5.42
N ARG A 48 13.88 -0.88 -5.02
CA ARG A 48 13.21 -0.72 -3.73
C ARG A 48 12.92 -2.06 -3.04
N ALA A 49 13.69 -3.14 -3.36
CA ALA A 49 13.44 -4.49 -2.86
C ALA A 49 13.21 -4.56 -1.35
N TRP A 50 14.08 -3.92 -0.57
CA TRP A 50 13.96 -3.93 0.89
C TRP A 50 12.69 -3.23 1.38
N GLN A 51 12.37 -2.05 0.81
CA GLN A 51 11.15 -1.32 1.15
C GLN A 51 9.90 -2.15 0.83
N VAL A 52 9.84 -2.75 -0.35
CA VAL A 52 8.70 -3.58 -0.78
C VAL A 52 8.56 -4.81 0.13
N ASP A 53 9.67 -5.48 0.48
CA ASP A 53 9.67 -6.64 1.38
C ASP A 53 9.24 -6.26 2.81
N CYS A 54 9.71 -5.13 3.34
CA CYS A 54 9.28 -4.64 4.65
C CYS A 54 7.79 -4.34 4.68
N GLU A 55 7.26 -3.67 3.65
CA GLU A 55 5.83 -3.39 3.55
C GLU A 55 5.00 -4.67 3.40
N HIS A 56 5.48 -5.62 2.57
CA HIS A 56 4.84 -6.91 2.41
C HIS A 56 4.78 -7.66 3.77
N ARG A 57 5.90 -7.75 4.49
CA ARG A 57 5.92 -8.36 5.83
C ARG A 57 5.01 -7.64 6.81
N ARG A 58 4.97 -6.32 6.75
CA ARG A 58 4.14 -5.50 7.64
C ARG A 58 2.65 -5.77 7.45
N VAL A 59 2.18 -5.85 6.23
CA VAL A 59 0.75 -6.08 5.94
C VAL A 59 0.32 -7.53 6.11
N THR A 60 1.26 -8.48 5.99
CA THR A 60 0.99 -9.92 6.19
C THR A 60 1.30 -10.41 7.61
N GLY A 61 1.79 -9.52 8.51
CA GLY A 61 2.15 -9.89 9.88
C GLY A 61 3.33 -10.86 9.95
N MET A 62 4.41 -10.57 9.22
CA MET A 62 5.65 -11.34 9.15
C MET A 62 6.91 -10.53 9.50
N SER A 63 6.74 -9.32 10.04
CA SER A 63 7.86 -8.45 10.40
C SER A 63 8.70 -9.00 11.55
N ALA A 64 8.07 -9.71 12.50
CA ALA A 64 8.75 -10.29 13.65
C ALA A 64 9.74 -11.40 13.29
N GLU A 65 9.59 -12.05 12.13
CA GLU A 65 10.59 -13.00 11.60
C GLU A 65 11.94 -12.33 11.31
N VAL A 66 11.92 -11.03 11.07
CA VAL A 66 13.13 -10.24 10.74
C VAL A 66 13.56 -9.39 11.92
N PHE A 67 12.63 -8.66 12.56
CA PHE A 67 12.92 -7.65 13.58
C PHE A 67 12.74 -8.15 15.03
N GLY A 68 12.24 -9.38 15.21
CA GLY A 68 12.07 -9.98 16.53
C GLY A 68 10.92 -9.40 17.36
N PRO A 69 11.01 -9.48 18.71
CA PRO A 69 9.92 -9.14 19.61
C PRO A 69 9.31 -7.74 19.44
N PRO A 70 10.06 -6.67 19.08
CA PRO A 70 9.46 -5.35 18.89
C PRO A 70 8.40 -5.27 17.79
N ALA A 71 8.43 -6.18 16.80
CA ALA A 71 7.48 -6.20 15.70
C ALA A 71 6.21 -7.04 15.96
N VAL A 72 6.18 -7.82 17.06
CA VAL A 72 5.08 -8.76 17.35
C VAL A 72 3.73 -8.06 17.42
N ALA A 73 3.64 -6.92 18.10
CA ALA A 73 2.37 -6.20 18.25
C ALA A 73 1.79 -5.75 16.89
N ASN A 74 2.66 -5.30 15.98
CA ASN A 74 2.25 -4.94 14.63
C ASN A 74 1.77 -6.17 13.85
N ASP A 75 2.50 -7.29 13.95
CA ASP A 75 2.15 -8.50 13.22
C ASP A 75 0.85 -9.11 13.73
N VAL A 76 0.62 -9.09 15.04
CA VAL A 76 -0.67 -9.51 15.63
C VAL A 76 -1.81 -8.66 15.07
N ALA A 77 -1.67 -7.34 15.08
CA ALA A 77 -2.69 -6.43 14.56
C ALA A 77 -2.94 -6.63 13.06
N ALA A 78 -1.87 -6.79 12.25
CA ALA A 78 -1.99 -7.04 10.82
C ALA A 78 -2.74 -8.36 10.52
N ARG A 79 -2.45 -9.44 11.27
CA ARG A 79 -3.15 -10.72 11.16
C ARG A 79 -4.61 -10.58 11.57
N GLN A 80 -4.91 -9.91 12.68
CA GLN A 80 -6.27 -9.69 13.15
C GLN A 80 -7.09 -8.82 12.20
N MET A 81 -6.48 -7.78 11.60
CA MET A 81 -7.11 -7.00 10.53
C MET A 81 -7.31 -7.78 9.23
N ASP A 82 -6.65 -8.92 9.07
CA ASP A 82 -6.78 -9.82 7.92
C ASP A 82 -6.59 -9.12 6.56
N LEU A 83 -5.57 -8.26 6.47
CA LEU A 83 -5.30 -7.47 5.26
C LEU A 83 -4.98 -8.36 4.05
N ASP A 84 -4.20 -9.42 4.25
CA ASP A 84 -3.87 -10.38 3.20
C ASP A 84 -5.11 -11.17 2.73
N GLY A 85 -5.95 -11.61 3.67
CA GLY A 85 -7.20 -12.29 3.36
C GLY A 85 -8.17 -11.41 2.57
N ALA A 86 -8.33 -10.14 2.99
CA ALA A 86 -9.14 -9.15 2.26
C ALA A 86 -8.61 -8.90 0.84
N ALA A 87 -7.29 -8.74 0.69
CA ALA A 87 -6.66 -8.53 -0.62
C ALA A 87 -6.84 -9.74 -1.54
N ARG A 88 -6.70 -10.95 -1.00
CA ARG A 88 -6.93 -12.20 -1.72
C ARG A 88 -8.39 -12.33 -2.18
N GLN A 89 -9.32 -11.99 -1.31
CA GLN A 89 -10.75 -11.97 -1.65
C GLN A 89 -11.04 -10.95 -2.76
N ALA A 90 -10.52 -9.73 -2.64
CA ALA A 90 -10.68 -8.68 -3.64
C ALA A 90 -10.10 -9.09 -5.00
N PHE A 91 -8.88 -9.66 -5.02
CA PHE A 91 -8.27 -10.18 -6.26
C PHE A 91 -9.10 -11.28 -6.90
N ASN A 92 -9.63 -12.22 -6.10
CA ASN A 92 -10.46 -13.30 -6.59
C ASN A 92 -11.81 -12.81 -7.13
N ALA A 93 -12.32 -11.70 -6.62
CA ALA A 93 -13.57 -11.06 -7.06
C ALA A 93 -13.41 -10.18 -8.33
N LEU A 94 -12.19 -9.99 -8.84
CA LEU A 94 -11.98 -9.29 -10.10
C LEU A 94 -12.61 -10.08 -11.26
N ASP A 95 -13.63 -9.54 -11.88
CA ASP A 95 -14.32 -10.16 -13.03
C ASP A 95 -13.60 -9.87 -14.35
N ASP A 96 -12.95 -8.72 -14.46
CA ASP A 96 -12.23 -8.32 -15.66
C ASP A 96 -10.89 -9.06 -15.79
N ALA A 97 -10.71 -9.69 -16.95
CA ALA A 97 -9.50 -10.45 -17.27
C ALA A 97 -8.27 -9.53 -17.45
N GLU A 98 -8.46 -8.29 -17.91
CA GLU A 98 -7.38 -7.32 -18.10
C GLU A 98 -6.87 -6.81 -16.75
N ASP A 99 -7.78 -6.51 -15.82
CA ASP A 99 -7.42 -6.13 -14.45
C ASP A 99 -6.68 -7.26 -13.73
N ARG A 100 -7.17 -8.50 -13.86
CA ARG A 100 -6.51 -9.68 -13.29
C ARG A 100 -5.12 -9.88 -13.89
N ALA A 101 -4.97 -9.71 -15.21
CA ALA A 101 -3.69 -9.80 -15.89
C ALA A 101 -2.74 -8.68 -15.46
N TRP A 102 -3.24 -7.47 -15.22
CA TRP A 102 -2.47 -6.33 -14.72
C TRP A 102 -1.75 -6.65 -13.40
N PHE A 103 -2.48 -7.11 -12.40
CA PHE A 103 -1.89 -7.50 -11.11
C PHE A 103 -0.97 -8.71 -11.21
N THR A 104 -1.33 -9.71 -12.02
CA THR A 104 -0.52 -10.92 -12.21
C THR A 104 0.82 -10.58 -12.86
N ARG A 105 0.80 -9.80 -13.92
CA ARG A 105 2.03 -9.40 -14.62
C ARG A 105 2.91 -8.49 -13.77
N PHE A 106 2.31 -7.62 -12.95
CA PHE A 106 3.07 -6.83 -11.98
C PHE A 106 3.80 -7.73 -10.97
N ALA A 107 3.12 -8.72 -10.40
CA ALA A 107 3.71 -9.68 -9.48
C ALA A 107 4.83 -10.50 -10.13
N ASP A 108 4.64 -10.97 -11.38
CA ASP A 108 5.69 -11.64 -12.16
C ASP A 108 6.93 -10.76 -12.30
N GLY A 109 6.73 -9.47 -12.61
CA GLY A 109 7.80 -8.50 -12.71
C GLY A 109 8.54 -8.29 -11.39
N VAL A 110 7.81 -8.13 -10.27
CA VAL A 110 8.40 -8.02 -8.94
C VAL A 110 9.29 -9.24 -8.67
N ASN A 111 8.75 -10.45 -8.83
CA ASN A 111 9.49 -11.69 -8.59
C ASN A 111 10.75 -11.81 -9.47
N ALA A 112 10.67 -11.42 -10.73
CA ALA A 112 11.82 -11.41 -11.64
C ALA A 112 12.92 -10.40 -11.21
N GLY A 113 12.53 -9.30 -10.54
CA GLY A 113 13.45 -8.27 -10.06
C GLY A 113 14.06 -8.53 -8.69
N LEU A 114 13.44 -9.38 -7.86
CA LEU A 114 13.80 -9.53 -6.43
C LEU A 114 15.25 -9.91 -6.20
N ASP A 115 15.79 -10.87 -6.95
CA ASP A 115 17.20 -11.30 -6.79
C ASP A 115 18.20 -10.18 -7.09
N ALA A 116 17.93 -9.37 -8.12
CA ALA A 116 18.77 -8.24 -8.45
C ALA A 116 18.66 -7.14 -7.40
N GLY A 117 17.46 -6.88 -6.91
CA GLY A 117 17.19 -5.91 -5.85
C GLY A 117 17.79 -6.31 -4.52
N ALA A 118 17.67 -7.59 -4.14
CA ALA A 118 18.27 -8.11 -2.91
C ALA A 118 19.79 -7.98 -2.88
N ARG A 119 20.47 -8.14 -4.01
CA ARG A 119 21.92 -7.90 -4.11
C ARG A 119 22.33 -6.44 -3.94
N ARG A 120 21.43 -5.51 -4.21
CA ARG A 120 21.65 -4.07 -4.07
C ARG A 120 21.27 -3.53 -2.70
N ALA A 121 20.42 -4.25 -1.97
CA ALA A 121 19.92 -3.88 -0.65
C ALA A 121 20.69 -4.67 0.43
N PRO A 122 21.69 -4.04 1.08
CA PRO A 122 22.54 -4.71 2.07
C PRO A 122 21.76 -5.18 3.31
N GLU A 123 20.57 -4.66 3.54
CA GLU A 123 19.70 -5.00 4.65
C GLU A 123 19.31 -6.48 4.64
N PHE A 124 19.09 -7.08 3.47
CA PHE A 124 18.80 -8.51 3.37
C PHE A 124 19.94 -9.36 3.94
N ALA A 125 21.18 -9.02 3.59
CA ALA A 125 22.36 -9.69 4.12
C ALA A 125 22.56 -9.41 5.61
N ALA A 126 22.37 -8.16 6.04
CA ALA A 126 22.50 -7.75 7.44
C ALA A 126 21.51 -8.47 8.36
N HIS A 127 20.29 -8.67 7.89
CA HIS A 127 19.27 -9.42 8.62
C HIS A 127 19.29 -10.93 8.36
N GLY A 128 20.07 -11.41 7.39
CA GLY A 128 20.17 -12.83 7.04
C GLY A 128 18.86 -13.41 6.49
N VAL A 129 18.08 -12.59 5.77
CA VAL A 129 16.79 -12.98 5.19
C VAL A 129 16.78 -12.85 3.66
N LYS A 130 15.85 -13.53 3.03
CA LYS A 130 15.56 -13.39 1.59
C LYS A 130 14.26 -12.61 1.39
N PRO A 131 14.09 -11.96 0.25
CA PRO A 131 12.81 -11.37 -0.12
C PRO A 131 11.70 -12.43 -0.11
N LEU A 132 10.51 -12.02 0.30
CA LEU A 132 9.31 -12.85 0.15
C LEU A 132 8.88 -12.92 -1.32
N PRO A 133 8.38 -14.07 -1.78
CA PRO A 133 7.68 -14.15 -3.06
C PRO A 133 6.49 -13.19 -3.07
N PHE A 134 6.22 -12.59 -4.23
CA PHE A 134 5.17 -11.60 -4.39
C PHE A 134 4.01 -12.22 -5.18
N ASP A 135 2.86 -12.40 -4.54
CA ASP A 135 1.65 -12.92 -5.18
C ASP A 135 0.85 -11.79 -5.86
N PRO A 136 -0.01 -12.09 -6.84
CA PRO A 136 -0.83 -11.07 -7.52
C PRO A 136 -1.68 -10.21 -6.58
N HIS A 137 -2.22 -10.78 -5.49
CA HIS A 137 -3.01 -10.05 -4.50
C HIS A 137 -2.17 -9.21 -3.54
N THR A 138 -0.85 -9.42 -3.47
CA THR A 138 0.04 -8.68 -2.54
C THR A 138 0.01 -7.18 -2.81
N ALA A 139 -0.09 -6.76 -4.08
CA ALA A 139 -0.21 -5.34 -4.41
C ALA A 139 -1.47 -4.70 -3.78
N LEU A 140 -2.58 -5.43 -3.73
CA LEU A 140 -3.81 -5.00 -3.06
C LEU A 140 -3.62 -4.98 -1.54
N ALA A 141 -2.93 -5.97 -0.95
CA ALA A 141 -2.64 -5.97 0.48
C ALA A 141 -1.79 -4.75 0.88
N LEU A 142 -0.77 -4.40 0.10
CA LEU A 142 0.02 -3.19 0.28
C LEU A 142 -0.83 -1.93 0.19
N HIS A 143 -1.70 -1.85 -0.81
CA HIS A 143 -2.62 -0.72 -0.97
C HIS A 143 -3.59 -0.58 0.21
N LEU A 144 -4.17 -1.67 0.69
CA LEU A 144 -4.99 -1.69 1.91
C LEU A 144 -4.18 -1.23 3.14
N GLY A 145 -2.95 -1.70 3.28
CA GLY A 145 -2.04 -1.26 4.34
C GLY A 145 -1.80 0.25 4.32
N TYR A 146 -1.51 0.82 3.15
CA TYR A 146 -1.39 2.28 3.02
C TYR A 146 -2.68 3.00 3.40
N ASN A 147 -3.85 2.48 3.03
CA ASN A 147 -5.14 3.06 3.40
C ASN A 147 -5.38 3.03 4.91
N VAL A 148 -5.04 1.95 5.61
CA VAL A 148 -5.13 1.88 7.08
C VAL A 148 -4.34 2.99 7.75
N TRP A 149 -3.12 3.26 7.26
CA TRP A 149 -2.30 4.35 7.78
C TRP A 149 -2.87 5.73 7.44
N LEU A 150 -3.43 5.89 6.23
CA LEU A 150 -4.04 7.15 5.79
C LEU A 150 -5.33 7.49 6.53
N THR A 151 -6.06 6.49 7.04
CA THR A 151 -7.29 6.70 7.83
C THR A 151 -7.02 7.15 9.25
N ASN A 152 -5.75 7.26 9.65
CA ASN A 152 -5.37 7.59 11.01
C ASN A 152 -6.06 6.69 12.06
N ALA A 153 -6.03 5.38 11.84
CA ALA A 153 -6.68 4.37 12.67
C ALA A 153 -6.37 4.52 14.20
N PRO A 154 -5.14 4.86 14.62
CA PRO A 154 -4.87 5.11 16.04
C PRO A 154 -5.67 6.28 16.63
N ALA A 155 -5.82 7.38 15.88
CA ALA A 155 -6.61 8.52 16.37
C ALA A 155 -8.12 8.22 16.34
N ALA A 156 -8.59 7.43 15.35
CA ALA A 156 -9.98 6.96 15.34
C ALA A 156 -10.26 6.06 16.55
N LEU A 157 -9.36 5.13 16.86
CA LEU A 157 -9.45 4.29 18.04
C LEU A 157 -9.47 5.12 19.33
N PHE A 158 -8.55 6.07 19.47
CA PHE A 158 -8.50 6.96 20.63
C PHE A 158 -9.83 7.73 20.81
N ARG A 159 -10.38 8.28 19.73
CA ARG A 159 -11.68 8.98 19.76
C ARG A 159 -12.82 8.06 20.17
N THR A 160 -12.87 6.84 19.63
CA THR A 160 -13.88 5.84 20.00
C THR A 160 -13.80 5.49 21.49
N LEU A 161 -12.60 5.18 21.98
CA LEU A 161 -12.37 4.88 23.39
C LEU A 161 -12.75 6.05 24.32
N LEU A 162 -12.40 7.26 23.89
CA LEU A 162 -12.73 8.45 24.67
C LEU A 162 -14.27 8.69 24.72
N ALA A 163 -14.93 8.53 23.59
CA ALA A 163 -16.38 8.72 23.48
C ALA A 163 -17.15 7.69 24.34
N GLU A 164 -16.73 6.43 24.30
CA GLU A 164 -17.38 5.35 25.04
C GLU A 164 -17.11 5.43 26.56
N ARG A 165 -15.87 5.68 26.97
CA ARG A 165 -15.48 5.65 28.38
C ARG A 165 -15.65 6.97 29.11
N PHE A 166 -15.57 8.09 28.39
CA PHE A 166 -15.59 9.44 28.92
C PHE A 166 -16.39 10.41 28.04
N PRO A 167 -17.73 10.18 27.87
CA PRO A 167 -18.51 10.93 26.88
C PRO A 167 -18.51 12.46 27.10
N ALA A 168 -18.52 12.91 28.36
CA ALA A 168 -18.46 14.35 28.68
C ALA A 168 -17.11 14.96 28.31
N LEU A 169 -16.01 14.23 28.50
CA LEU A 169 -14.65 14.65 28.12
C LEU A 169 -14.49 14.61 26.59
N ALA A 170 -15.03 13.59 25.96
CA ALA A 170 -15.05 13.50 24.50
C ALA A 170 -15.77 14.69 23.89
N ALA A 171 -16.95 15.02 24.37
CA ALA A 171 -17.71 16.19 23.91
C ALA A 171 -16.95 17.52 24.08
N ALA A 172 -16.09 17.61 25.09
CA ALA A 172 -15.29 18.80 25.36
C ALA A 172 -14.00 18.87 24.54
N LEU A 173 -13.36 17.72 24.27
CA LEU A 173 -12.03 17.65 23.64
C LEU A 173 -12.09 17.28 22.14
N ILE A 174 -13.05 16.44 21.74
CA ILE A 174 -13.20 16.08 20.34
C ILE A 174 -13.91 17.24 19.66
N SER A 175 -13.13 18.09 19.03
CA SER A 175 -13.67 19.13 18.16
C SER A 175 -14.44 18.49 17.00
N PRO A 176 -15.61 19.01 16.63
CA PRO A 176 -16.26 18.63 15.36
C PRO A 176 -15.46 19.07 14.14
N ARG A 177 -14.38 19.83 14.33
CA ARG A 177 -13.46 20.15 13.23
C ARG A 177 -12.63 18.94 12.91
N PRO A 178 -12.48 18.59 11.61
CA PRO A 178 -11.51 17.59 11.18
C PRO A 178 -10.14 17.95 11.75
N ASP A 179 -9.39 16.93 12.19
CA ASP A 179 -7.98 17.13 12.54
C ASP A 179 -7.25 17.82 11.39
N ALA A 180 -6.29 18.68 11.72
CA ALA A 180 -5.51 19.43 10.74
C ALA A 180 -4.62 18.53 9.85
N ASP A 181 -4.60 17.22 10.13
CA ASP A 181 -3.88 16.22 9.35
C ASP A 181 -4.68 15.88 8.10
N GLY A 182 -4.24 16.35 6.98
CA GLY A 182 -4.88 16.12 5.71
C GLY A 182 -3.87 16.27 4.59
N SER A 183 -4.35 16.65 3.43
CA SER A 183 -3.53 17.02 2.29
C SER A 183 -4.18 18.20 1.59
N ASN A 184 -3.38 19.05 0.97
CA ASN A 184 -3.91 20.14 0.17
C ASN A 184 -3.69 19.88 -1.31
N ALA A 185 -4.65 20.30 -2.11
CA ALA A 185 -4.53 20.30 -3.56
C ALA A 185 -5.17 21.57 -4.11
N TRP A 186 -4.57 22.12 -5.15
CA TRP A 186 -5.14 23.26 -5.86
C TRP A 186 -4.77 23.24 -7.33
N ALA A 187 -5.62 23.81 -8.15
CA ALA A 187 -5.39 24.03 -9.56
C ALA A 187 -5.50 25.51 -9.87
N VAL A 188 -4.54 26.05 -10.60
CA VAL A 188 -4.49 27.47 -10.97
C VAL A 188 -4.27 27.58 -12.46
N ARG A 189 -5.04 28.46 -13.12
CA ARG A 189 -4.79 28.84 -14.51
C ARG A 189 -4.21 30.26 -14.54
N VAL A 190 -3.04 30.40 -15.15
CA VAL A 190 -2.37 31.70 -15.33
C VAL A 190 -2.71 32.25 -16.72
N GLY A 191 -3.59 33.26 -16.76
CA GLY A 191 -4.09 33.82 -18.02
C GLY A 191 -5.17 32.96 -18.70
N ALA A 192 -5.86 33.53 -19.70
CA ALA A 192 -6.96 32.85 -20.39
C ALA A 192 -6.47 31.65 -21.25
N GLU A 193 -5.29 31.78 -21.84
CA GLU A 193 -4.70 30.81 -22.77
C GLU A 193 -3.68 29.88 -22.09
N GLY A 194 -3.41 30.09 -20.77
CA GLY A 194 -2.43 29.28 -20.05
C GLY A 194 -2.92 27.89 -19.71
N ALA A 195 -2.03 26.89 -19.74
CA ALA A 195 -2.32 25.56 -19.21
C ALA A 195 -2.54 25.64 -17.69
N PRO A 196 -3.48 24.87 -17.13
CA PRO A 196 -3.65 24.80 -15.69
C PRO A 196 -2.43 24.15 -15.03
N LEU A 197 -2.04 24.71 -13.89
CA LEU A 197 -1.05 24.12 -12.98
C LEU A 197 -1.79 23.44 -11.85
N VAL A 198 -1.43 22.18 -11.57
CA VAL A 198 -1.97 21.42 -10.44
C VAL A 198 -0.85 21.27 -9.42
N ALA A 199 -1.14 21.56 -8.17
CA ALA A 199 -0.21 21.37 -7.06
C ALA A 199 -0.82 20.42 -6.02
N ALA A 200 0.03 19.59 -5.46
CA ALA A 200 -0.28 18.64 -4.39
C ALA A 200 0.63 18.89 -3.19
N ASP A 201 0.05 18.87 -2.01
CA ASP A 201 0.76 18.97 -0.75
C ASP A 201 0.26 17.84 0.19
N PRO A 202 0.75 16.60 -0.02
CA PRO A 202 0.41 15.47 0.83
C PRO A 202 1.12 15.61 2.18
N HIS A 203 0.36 15.74 3.27
CA HIS A 203 0.89 15.82 4.62
C HIS A 203 1.29 14.42 5.09
N ARG A 204 2.56 14.10 4.91
CA ARG A 204 3.14 12.81 5.24
C ARG A 204 4.36 12.95 6.13
N LEU A 205 4.68 11.89 6.87
CA LEU A 205 5.96 11.80 7.57
C LEU A 205 7.10 11.80 6.54
N LEU A 206 8.19 12.48 6.90
CA LEU A 206 9.43 12.40 6.14
C LEU A 206 10.14 11.10 6.51
N GLU A 207 10.34 10.25 5.53
CA GLU A 207 10.94 8.93 5.68
C GLU A 207 11.96 8.67 4.58
N LEU A 208 12.89 7.75 4.84
CA LEU A 208 13.91 7.35 3.88
C LEU A 208 14.00 5.80 3.85
N PRO A 209 13.76 5.16 2.72
CA PRO A 209 13.34 5.76 1.44
C PRO A 209 11.94 6.35 1.53
N GLY A 210 11.65 7.37 0.71
CA GLY A 210 10.34 8.02 0.68
C GLY A 210 9.23 7.06 0.26
N VAL A 211 8.02 7.31 0.77
CA VAL A 211 6.81 6.49 0.47
C VAL A 211 6.45 6.51 -1.02
N TYR A 212 6.91 7.49 -1.77
CA TYR A 212 6.66 7.60 -3.20
C TYR A 212 7.92 7.29 -4.02
N GLN A 213 7.67 6.72 -5.20
CA GLN A 213 8.64 6.58 -6.27
C GLN A 213 8.13 7.33 -7.49
N GLN A 214 8.93 8.26 -8.02
CA GLN A 214 8.62 8.91 -9.30
C GLN A 214 8.81 7.91 -10.43
N VAL A 215 7.88 7.90 -11.37
CA VAL A 215 7.95 7.04 -12.56
C VAL A 215 7.11 7.63 -13.69
N ARG A 216 7.58 7.46 -14.93
CA ARG A 216 6.77 7.67 -16.13
C ARG A 216 6.47 6.31 -16.76
N LEU A 217 5.21 6.07 -17.06
CA LEU A 217 4.66 4.83 -17.60
C LEU A 217 4.15 5.10 -19.01
N VAL A 218 4.66 4.38 -20.00
CA VAL A 218 4.33 4.60 -21.41
C VAL A 218 3.92 3.28 -22.08
N VAL A 219 2.77 3.27 -22.73
CA VAL A 219 2.36 2.22 -23.67
C VAL A 219 2.37 2.79 -25.08
N GLU A 220 3.25 2.25 -25.92
CA GLU A 220 3.34 2.58 -27.36
C GLU A 220 2.42 1.66 -28.15
N ALA A 221 1.10 1.90 -28.11
CA ALA A 221 0.14 1.12 -28.87
C ALA A 221 -0.09 1.72 -30.27
N GLU A 222 -0.42 0.87 -31.25
CA GLU A 222 -0.78 1.31 -32.59
C GLU A 222 -2.03 2.19 -32.59
N ARG A 223 -3.06 1.76 -31.85
CA ARG A 223 -4.31 2.53 -31.72
C ARG A 223 -4.16 3.65 -30.68
N PRO A 224 -4.45 4.91 -31.05
CA PRO A 224 -4.30 6.05 -30.14
C PRO A 224 -5.01 5.88 -28.78
N ARG A 225 -6.18 5.24 -28.78
CA ARG A 225 -6.99 5.04 -27.55
C ARG A 225 -6.34 4.06 -26.56
N ASP A 226 -5.41 3.23 -27.02
CA ASP A 226 -4.72 2.25 -26.18
C ASP A 226 -3.36 2.79 -25.70
N ARG A 227 -2.98 3.98 -26.14
CA ARG A 227 -1.75 4.65 -25.72
C ARG A 227 -1.89 5.16 -24.31
N VAL A 228 -0.84 4.97 -23.53
CA VAL A 228 -0.72 5.52 -22.18
C VAL A 228 0.58 6.30 -22.12
N ASP A 229 0.53 7.49 -21.55
CA ASP A 229 1.71 8.27 -21.19
C ASP A 229 1.37 9.03 -19.92
N VAL A 230 1.84 8.52 -18.80
CA VAL A 230 1.54 9.02 -17.47
C VAL A 230 2.81 9.16 -16.67
N VAL A 231 3.05 10.32 -16.07
CA VAL A 231 4.12 10.53 -15.11
C VAL A 231 3.51 10.84 -13.74
N GLY A 232 4.11 10.31 -12.68
CA GLY A 232 3.57 10.57 -11.35
C GLY A 232 4.34 9.90 -10.22
N LEU A 233 3.64 9.81 -9.09
CA LEU A 233 4.13 9.24 -7.84
C LEU A 233 3.44 7.90 -7.59
N ALA A 234 4.19 6.82 -7.73
CA ALA A 234 3.75 5.46 -7.42
C ALA A 234 4.05 5.12 -5.96
N PHE A 235 3.22 4.27 -5.36
CA PHE A 235 3.59 3.56 -4.14
C PHE A 235 4.43 2.33 -4.51
N PRO A 236 5.64 2.15 -3.93
CA PRO A 236 6.42 0.95 -4.17
C PRO A 236 5.62 -0.32 -3.83
N GLY A 237 5.53 -1.23 -4.78
CA GLY A 237 4.75 -2.46 -4.65
C GLY A 237 3.27 -2.35 -5.07
N VAL A 238 2.82 -1.18 -5.53
CA VAL A 238 1.47 -0.98 -6.09
C VAL A 238 1.59 -0.53 -7.54
N PRO A 239 0.92 -1.19 -8.51
CA PRO A 239 0.99 -0.83 -9.91
C PRO A 239 0.29 0.50 -10.21
N GLY A 240 0.77 1.20 -11.24
CA GLY A 240 0.25 2.50 -11.67
C GLY A 240 0.82 3.68 -10.87
N VAL A 241 0.13 4.82 -10.95
CA VAL A 241 0.43 6.07 -10.22
C VAL A 241 -0.85 6.61 -9.57
N PRO A 242 -1.41 5.90 -8.58
CA PRO A 242 -2.77 6.15 -8.11
C PRO A 242 -2.94 7.47 -7.39
N HIS A 243 -1.89 8.03 -6.78
CA HIS A 243 -2.04 9.16 -5.86
C HIS A 243 -1.87 10.50 -6.54
N VAL A 244 -0.79 10.70 -7.27
CA VAL A 244 -0.47 11.94 -7.99
C VAL A 244 0.03 11.55 -9.37
N GLY A 245 -0.56 12.12 -10.39
CA GLY A 245 -0.14 11.83 -11.75
C GLY A 245 -0.59 12.88 -12.75
N GLN A 246 0.00 12.80 -13.93
CA GLN A 246 -0.30 13.63 -15.07
C GLN A 246 -0.18 12.82 -16.35
N SER A 247 -1.19 12.94 -17.21
CA SER A 247 -1.13 12.53 -18.61
C SER A 247 -1.06 13.74 -19.53
N GLU A 248 -1.12 13.51 -20.85
CA GLU A 248 -1.24 14.60 -21.83
C GLU A 248 -2.48 15.48 -21.61
N HIS A 249 -3.56 14.89 -21.10
CA HIS A 249 -4.87 15.55 -21.03
C HIS A 249 -5.35 15.91 -19.65
N VAL A 250 -4.88 15.19 -18.62
CA VAL A 250 -5.38 15.29 -17.25
C VAL A 250 -4.21 15.21 -16.27
N ALA A 251 -4.26 16.07 -15.25
CA ALA A 251 -3.46 15.90 -14.03
C ALA A 251 -4.41 15.66 -12.85
N TRP A 252 -4.01 14.80 -11.92
CA TRP A 252 -4.79 14.49 -10.73
C TRP A 252 -3.92 14.44 -9.48
N VAL A 253 -4.55 14.74 -8.38
CA VAL A 253 -4.03 14.57 -7.03
C VAL A 253 -5.15 14.08 -6.14
N THR A 254 -4.82 13.26 -5.16
CA THR A 254 -5.78 12.84 -4.13
C THR A 254 -5.44 13.51 -2.80
N THR A 255 -6.48 13.93 -2.08
CA THR A 255 -6.37 14.43 -0.72
C THR A 255 -7.26 13.60 0.19
N SER A 256 -7.02 13.64 1.50
CA SER A 256 -7.94 13.04 2.45
C SER A 256 -9.31 13.72 2.36
N ALA A 257 -10.35 12.93 2.12
CA ALA A 257 -11.71 13.45 2.07
C ALA A 257 -12.29 13.76 3.46
N MET A 258 -11.55 13.48 4.54
CA MET A 258 -11.95 13.64 5.93
C MET A 258 -13.26 12.91 6.26
N VAL A 259 -13.54 11.83 5.55
CA VAL A 259 -14.69 10.96 5.80
C VAL A 259 -14.31 9.87 6.81
N SER A 260 -15.30 9.36 7.54
CA SER A 260 -15.12 8.18 8.39
C SER A 260 -15.07 6.95 7.48
N SER A 261 -13.86 6.50 7.16
CA SER A 261 -13.62 5.30 6.35
C SER A 261 -13.30 4.07 7.20
N LEU A 262 -13.34 4.22 8.52
CA LEU A 262 -13.09 3.18 9.50
C LEU A 262 -14.13 3.29 10.61
N GLU A 263 -14.94 2.26 10.78
CA GLU A 263 -15.84 2.09 11.90
C GLU A 263 -15.20 1.19 12.94
N MET A 264 -15.33 1.56 14.20
CA MET A 264 -14.83 0.80 15.35
C MET A 264 -15.93 0.66 16.39
N VAL A 265 -16.11 -0.57 16.87
CA VAL A 265 -17.08 -0.90 17.92
C VAL A 265 -16.37 -1.65 19.03
N LEU A 266 -16.44 -1.15 20.26
CA LEU A 266 -15.95 -1.88 21.42
C LEU A 266 -16.85 -3.09 21.69
N GLU A 267 -16.23 -4.24 21.89
CA GLU A 267 -16.93 -5.51 22.16
C GLU A 267 -16.89 -5.78 23.67
N ASP A 268 -17.64 -5.00 24.41
CA ASP A 268 -17.67 -5.01 25.88
C ASP A 268 -18.85 -5.80 26.48
N ALA A 269 -19.60 -6.53 25.65
CA ALA A 269 -20.66 -7.41 26.13
C ALA A 269 -20.11 -8.48 27.08
N PRO A 270 -20.78 -8.77 28.22
CA PRO A 270 -20.31 -9.76 29.17
C PRO A 270 -20.05 -11.15 28.61
N GLU A 271 -20.85 -11.56 27.62
CA GLU A 271 -20.72 -12.83 26.89
C GLU A 271 -19.63 -12.77 25.82
N GLY A 272 -19.04 -11.62 25.58
CA GLY A 272 -18.09 -11.36 24.50
C GLY A 272 -18.77 -11.15 23.14
N PRO A 273 -17.97 -10.92 22.07
CA PRO A 273 -18.49 -10.70 20.73
C PRO A 273 -19.08 -11.98 20.12
N GLU A 274 -20.16 -11.84 19.37
CA GLU A 274 -20.60 -12.88 18.44
C GLU A 274 -19.53 -13.09 17.38
N VAL A 275 -19.06 -14.33 17.20
CA VAL A 275 -18.03 -14.68 16.23
C VAL A 275 -18.64 -15.52 15.12
N LEU A 276 -18.56 -15.03 13.90
CA LEU A 276 -19.06 -15.71 12.69
C LEU A 276 -18.11 -16.82 12.23
N ASP A 277 -16.82 -16.50 12.24
CA ASP A 277 -15.74 -17.44 11.93
C ASP A 277 -14.47 -17.05 12.68
N ALA A 278 -13.60 -18.04 12.90
CA ALA A 278 -12.31 -17.80 13.51
C ALA A 278 -11.31 -18.87 13.08
N ARG A 279 -10.05 -18.44 12.96
CA ARG A 279 -8.91 -19.32 12.74
C ARG A 279 -7.75 -18.91 13.63
N THR A 280 -6.81 -19.81 13.84
CA THR A 280 -5.56 -19.50 14.54
C THR A 280 -4.43 -19.44 13.51
N GLU A 281 -3.68 -18.36 13.55
CA GLU A 281 -2.47 -18.16 12.77
C GLU A 281 -1.27 -18.03 13.70
N ARG A 282 -0.08 -18.27 13.18
CA ARG A 282 1.15 -18.21 13.96
C ARG A 282 2.07 -17.13 13.46
N VAL A 283 2.46 -16.22 14.35
CA VAL A 283 3.51 -15.24 14.13
C VAL A 283 4.82 -15.83 14.59
N HIS A 284 5.75 -16.03 13.65
CA HIS A 284 7.11 -16.46 13.97
C HIS A 284 7.95 -15.27 14.44
N VAL A 285 8.71 -15.46 15.51
CA VAL A 285 9.48 -14.38 16.14
C VAL A 285 10.94 -14.72 16.14
N ARG A 286 11.77 -13.91 15.48
CA ARG A 286 13.21 -14.08 15.48
C ARG A 286 13.76 -13.93 16.90
N GLY A 287 14.42 -14.98 17.39
CA GLY A 287 15.00 -14.98 18.73
C GLY A 287 14.01 -15.04 19.87
N GLY A 288 12.76 -15.40 19.60
CA GLY A 288 11.69 -15.57 20.59
C GLY A 288 10.79 -16.75 20.27
N ASP A 289 9.85 -17.01 21.18
CA ASP A 289 8.82 -18.02 20.96
C ASP A 289 7.76 -17.50 19.96
N PRO A 290 7.20 -18.38 19.12
CA PRO A 290 6.11 -17.99 18.23
C PRO A 290 4.85 -17.61 19.01
N VAL A 291 4.05 -16.71 18.44
CA VAL A 291 2.78 -16.23 19.04
C VAL A 291 1.62 -16.73 18.20
N ASP A 292 0.70 -17.45 18.83
CA ASP A 292 -0.55 -17.84 18.21
C ASP A 292 -1.55 -16.69 18.27
N VAL A 293 -2.09 -16.33 17.11
CA VAL A 293 -3.00 -15.19 16.92
C VAL A 293 -4.35 -15.71 16.49
N ARG A 294 -5.39 -15.35 17.22
CA ARG A 294 -6.76 -15.59 16.79
C ARG A 294 -7.17 -14.52 15.79
N VAL A 295 -7.47 -14.92 14.58
CA VAL A 295 -8.09 -14.08 13.53
C VAL A 295 -9.56 -14.42 13.51
N ALA A 296 -10.43 -13.46 13.74
CA ALA A 296 -11.86 -13.68 13.86
C ALA A 296 -12.67 -12.54 13.22
N HIS A 297 -13.85 -12.90 12.70
CA HIS A 297 -14.81 -11.97 12.15
C HIS A 297 -16.10 -11.97 12.98
N THR A 298 -16.65 -10.79 13.17
CA THR A 298 -17.93 -10.55 13.81
C THR A 298 -18.92 -9.96 12.80
N PRO A 299 -20.21 -9.89 13.10
CA PRO A 299 -21.16 -9.17 12.25
C PRO A 299 -20.80 -7.66 12.05
N ARG A 300 -19.92 -7.13 12.91
CA ARG A 300 -19.48 -5.74 12.89
C ARG A 300 -18.10 -5.52 12.27
N GLY A 301 -17.46 -6.57 11.80
CA GLY A 301 -16.16 -6.50 11.14
C GLY A 301 -15.09 -7.41 11.75
N ARG A 302 -13.83 -7.08 11.54
CA ARG A 302 -12.68 -7.86 12.00
C ARG A 302 -12.39 -7.60 13.47
N LEU A 303 -12.21 -8.65 14.26
CA LEU A 303 -11.96 -8.56 15.68
C LEU A 303 -10.47 -8.33 15.96
N VAL A 304 -10.14 -7.18 16.50
CA VAL A 304 -8.76 -6.79 16.84
C VAL A 304 -8.65 -6.60 18.36
N ASP A 305 -7.67 -7.25 18.96
CA ASP A 305 -7.39 -7.07 20.39
C ASP A 305 -6.53 -5.82 20.60
N VAL A 306 -7.09 -4.83 21.27
CA VAL A 306 -6.42 -3.56 21.54
C VAL A 306 -5.92 -3.54 22.99
N PRO A 307 -4.60 -3.42 23.20
CA PRO A 307 -4.04 -3.35 24.56
C PRO A 307 -4.70 -2.24 25.40
N GLY A 308 -5.25 -2.62 26.57
CA GLY A 308 -5.92 -1.71 27.49
C GLY A 308 -7.35 -1.30 27.10
N ALA A 309 -7.82 -1.68 25.90
CA ALA A 309 -9.19 -1.44 25.46
C ALA A 309 -10.03 -2.73 25.38
N GLY A 310 -9.39 -3.88 25.16
CA GLY A 310 -10.06 -5.15 24.91
C GLY A 310 -10.35 -5.36 23.42
N PRO A 311 -11.27 -6.28 23.08
CA PRO A 311 -11.62 -6.58 21.70
C PRO A 311 -12.40 -5.42 21.07
N VAL A 312 -12.03 -5.08 19.82
CA VAL A 312 -12.66 -4.04 19.00
C VAL A 312 -12.98 -4.63 17.64
N SER A 313 -14.21 -4.55 17.21
CA SER A 313 -14.58 -4.84 15.83
C SER A 313 -14.25 -3.65 14.94
N MET A 314 -13.45 -3.89 13.91
CA MET A 314 -13.03 -2.89 12.91
C MET A 314 -13.66 -3.21 11.56
N ARG A 315 -14.35 -2.24 10.98
CA ARG A 315 -14.96 -2.32 9.66
C ARG A 315 -14.42 -1.21 8.77
N PHE A 316 -13.95 -1.61 7.61
CA PHE A 316 -13.58 -0.70 6.54
C PHE A 316 -14.59 -0.90 5.40
N PRO A 317 -15.42 0.09 5.05
CA PRO A 317 -16.43 -0.07 4.00
C PRO A 317 -15.87 -0.49 2.62
N ALA A 318 -14.60 -0.25 2.39
CA ALA A 318 -13.92 -0.68 1.15
C ALA A 318 -13.52 -2.17 1.12
N TRP A 319 -13.77 -2.91 2.21
CA TRP A 319 -13.39 -4.33 2.35
C TRP A 319 -14.59 -5.28 2.38
N ASP A 320 -15.79 -4.74 2.30
CA ASP A 320 -17.07 -5.50 2.34
C ASP A 320 -17.65 -5.72 0.92
#